data_f35910837eb24910a46ccdf42d4757fb
#
_entry.id   f35910837eb24910a46ccdf42d4757fb
#
_cell.length_a   1.000
_cell.length_b   1.000
_cell.length_c   1.000
_cell.angle_alpha   90.00
_cell.angle_beta   90.00
_cell.angle_gamma   90.00
#
_symmetry.space_group_name_H-M   'P 1'
#
loop_
_entity.id
_entity.type
_entity.pdbx_description
1 polymer ?
#
loop_
_entity_poly.entity_id
_entity_poly.type
_entity_poly.pdbx_seq_one_letter_code
_entity_poly.pdbx_strand_id
1 'polypeptide(L)'
;MNKEPEHKQLFPPSIVIKSNIEIPDGWIDKLEEWCLKYGKYVDHGRLTTTYGTPNMPHLVPWIMEVLNFIAPEEIFDNSWVQVYEPGGFHPIHNHAGNGISGSGCLFLNDGQSTYFQDPLHKSNTATSKVVVGDVLIWDPEIYHFSPPVMEKRIILAFNLKQTEPTK
;
A
#
# COMPACT_ATOMS: atom_id res chain seq x y z
N MET A 1 -13.10 -15.11 4.83
CA MET A 1 -12.11 -15.87 5.64
C MET A 1 -10.73 -15.37 5.24
N ASN A 2 -10.04 -14.67 6.15
CA ASN A 2 -8.70 -14.15 5.86
C ASN A 2 -7.74 -15.32 5.61
N LYS A 3 -6.93 -15.22 4.56
CA LYS A 3 -5.89 -16.23 4.29
C LYS A 3 -4.67 -15.95 5.15
N GLU A 4 -3.99 -17.00 5.55
CA GLU A 4 -2.69 -16.87 6.21
C GLU A 4 -1.73 -16.04 5.35
N PRO A 5 -0.91 -15.16 5.96
CA PRO A 5 0.09 -14.39 5.22
C PRO A 5 1.06 -15.29 4.48
N GLU A 6 1.30 -14.97 3.22
CA GLU A 6 2.30 -15.64 2.39
C GLU A 6 3.53 -14.74 2.25
N HIS A 7 4.68 -15.24 2.70
CA HIS A 7 5.96 -14.57 2.51
C HIS A 7 6.51 -14.88 1.13
N LYS A 8 6.60 -13.86 0.27
CA LYS A 8 7.17 -13.98 -1.06
C LYS A 8 8.49 -13.24 -1.15
N GLN A 9 9.58 -13.98 -1.35
CA GLN A 9 10.86 -13.38 -1.66
C GLN A 9 10.90 -12.95 -3.13
N LEU A 10 10.96 -11.66 -3.40
CA LEU A 10 11.07 -11.11 -4.75
C LEU A 10 12.53 -10.98 -5.19
N PHE A 11 13.39 -10.57 -4.26
CA PHE A 11 14.84 -10.49 -4.43
C PHE A 11 15.51 -10.94 -3.13
N PRO A 12 16.68 -11.60 -3.15
CA PRO A 12 17.47 -11.80 -1.95
C PRO A 12 18.12 -10.46 -1.51
N PRO A 13 17.94 -9.97 -0.28
CA PRO A 13 17.21 -10.49 0.88
C PRO A 13 15.79 -9.92 1.09
N SER A 14 15.19 -9.28 0.10
CA SER A 14 13.92 -8.56 0.23
C SER A 14 12.72 -9.48 0.36
N ILE A 15 11.88 -9.26 1.36
CA ILE A 15 10.66 -10.03 1.62
C ILE A 15 9.45 -9.13 1.42
N VAL A 16 8.47 -9.63 0.69
CA VAL A 16 7.14 -9.03 0.57
C VAL A 16 6.15 -10.02 1.18
N ILE A 17 5.40 -9.55 2.16
CA ILE A 17 4.29 -10.31 2.75
C ILE A 17 3.06 -10.08 1.90
N LYS A 18 2.44 -11.14 1.42
CA LYS A 18 1.16 -11.07 0.71
C LYS A 18 0.07 -11.76 1.51
N SER A 19 -1.04 -11.08 1.67
CA SER A 19 -2.28 -11.60 2.25
C SER A 19 -3.46 -11.14 1.41
N ASN A 20 -4.62 -11.75 1.58
CA ASN A 20 -5.88 -11.32 0.98
C ASN A 20 -6.93 -11.20 2.07
N ILE A 21 -7.58 -10.06 2.14
CA ILE A 21 -8.62 -9.76 3.11
C ILE A 21 -9.96 -9.55 2.44
N GLU A 22 -11.00 -9.89 3.14
CA GLU A 22 -12.36 -9.59 2.73
C GLU A 22 -12.69 -8.14 3.08
N ILE A 23 -12.96 -7.32 2.05
CA ILE A 23 -13.33 -5.92 2.23
C ILE A 23 -14.83 -5.84 2.45
N PRO A 24 -15.30 -5.20 3.54
CA PRO A 24 -16.73 -5.07 3.79
C PRO A 24 -17.45 -4.30 2.66
N ASP A 25 -18.69 -4.70 2.38
CA ASP A 25 -19.51 -4.10 1.33
C ASP A 25 -19.61 -2.57 1.43
N GLY A 26 -19.43 -1.90 0.28
CA GLY A 26 -19.52 -0.46 0.15
C GLY A 26 -18.32 0.33 0.70
N TRP A 27 -17.30 -0.33 1.24
CA TRP A 27 -16.11 0.38 1.72
C TRP A 27 -15.22 0.90 0.60
N ILE A 28 -15.11 0.19 -0.51
CA ILE A 28 -14.33 0.62 -1.67
C ILE A 28 -14.89 1.94 -2.20
N ASP A 29 -16.20 1.99 -2.44
CA ASP A 29 -16.88 3.19 -2.95
C ASP A 29 -16.72 4.38 -1.99
N LYS A 30 -16.85 4.15 -0.68
CA LYS A 30 -16.66 5.19 0.34
C LYS A 30 -15.23 5.73 0.36
N LEU A 31 -14.23 4.87 0.24
CA LEU A 31 -12.83 5.30 0.22
C LEU A 31 -12.49 6.06 -1.08
N GLU A 32 -13.01 5.60 -2.22
CA GLU A 32 -12.87 6.31 -3.49
C GLU A 32 -13.54 7.68 -3.44
N GLU A 33 -14.82 7.73 -3.06
CA GLU A 33 -15.56 9.00 -2.94
C GLU A 33 -14.87 9.98 -1.99
N TRP A 34 -14.43 9.47 -0.84
CA TRP A 34 -13.70 10.27 0.12
C TRP A 34 -12.39 10.82 -0.44
N CYS A 35 -11.62 9.97 -1.16
CA CYS A 35 -10.39 10.39 -1.82
C CYS A 35 -10.63 11.47 -2.88
N LEU A 36 -11.62 11.29 -3.73
CA LEU A 36 -11.95 12.25 -4.79
C LEU A 36 -12.48 13.58 -4.23
N LYS A 37 -13.15 13.55 -3.07
CA LYS A 37 -13.71 14.75 -2.42
C LYS A 37 -12.68 15.57 -1.64
N TYR A 38 -11.77 14.93 -0.93
CA TYR A 38 -10.86 15.58 0.01
C TYR A 38 -9.39 15.46 -0.36
N GLY A 39 -9.07 14.62 -1.33
CA GLY A 39 -7.73 14.42 -1.79
C GLY A 39 -7.22 15.58 -2.66
N LYS A 40 -5.91 15.60 -2.84
CA LYS A 40 -5.24 16.53 -3.74
C LYS A 40 -4.94 15.82 -5.06
N TYR A 41 -5.35 16.45 -6.17
CA TYR A 41 -4.97 15.98 -7.49
C TYR A 41 -3.51 16.32 -7.79
N VAL A 42 -2.76 15.33 -8.26
CA VAL A 42 -1.37 15.46 -8.67
C VAL A 42 -1.30 15.29 -10.19
N ASP A 43 -1.26 16.41 -10.90
CA ASP A 43 -1.43 16.48 -12.36
C ASP A 43 -0.38 15.62 -13.11
N HIS A 44 0.91 15.77 -12.78
CA HIS A 44 1.97 15.03 -13.45
C HIS A 44 1.87 13.51 -13.25
N GLY A 45 1.27 13.06 -12.15
CA GLY A 45 1.05 11.64 -11.85
C GLY A 45 -0.35 11.14 -12.24
N ARG A 46 -1.24 12.02 -12.67
CA ARG A 46 -2.66 11.72 -12.98
C ARG A 46 -3.32 10.88 -11.88
N LEU A 47 -3.17 11.30 -10.65
CA LEU A 47 -3.73 10.63 -9.48
C LEU A 47 -4.29 11.64 -8.49
N THR A 48 -5.35 11.23 -7.78
CA THR A 48 -5.83 11.92 -6.57
C THR A 48 -5.33 11.16 -5.35
N THR A 49 -4.78 11.89 -4.38
CA THR A 49 -4.25 11.28 -3.15
C THR A 49 -4.67 12.05 -1.92
N THR A 50 -4.95 11.34 -0.84
CA THR A 50 -5.18 11.93 0.48
C THR A 50 -3.91 12.02 1.32
N TYR A 51 -2.74 11.74 0.75
CA TYR A 51 -1.47 11.88 1.46
C TYR A 51 -1.28 13.30 2.00
N GLY A 52 -0.98 13.41 3.29
CA GLY A 52 -0.84 14.69 3.98
C GLY A 52 -2.16 15.43 4.28
N THR A 53 -3.31 14.79 4.05
CA THR A 53 -4.61 15.35 4.40
C THR A 53 -4.90 15.11 5.88
N PRO A 54 -5.20 16.16 6.70
CA PRO A 54 -5.26 16.05 8.17
C PRO A 54 -6.32 15.12 8.75
N ASN A 55 -7.34 14.78 8.00
CA ASN A 55 -8.51 14.04 8.48
C ASN A 55 -8.71 12.69 7.80
N MET A 56 -7.60 11.97 7.48
CA MET A 56 -7.78 10.57 7.18
C MET A 56 -8.57 9.93 8.33
N PRO A 57 -9.69 9.25 8.05
CA PRO A 57 -10.20 8.32 9.03
C PRO A 57 -9.09 7.29 9.24
N HIS A 58 -8.29 7.48 10.27
CA HIS A 58 -7.24 6.55 10.71
C HIS A 58 -7.80 5.16 11.01
N LEU A 59 -9.01 4.89 10.58
CA LEU A 59 -9.85 3.96 11.28
C LEU A 59 -10.85 3.37 10.32
N VAL A 60 -10.32 2.57 9.48
CA VAL A 60 -11.12 1.44 9.08
C VAL A 60 -10.79 0.36 10.12
N PRO A 61 -11.59 0.12 11.16
CA PRO A 61 -11.24 -0.78 12.28
C PRO A 61 -10.80 -2.15 11.81
N TRP A 62 -11.42 -2.66 10.74
CA TRP A 62 -11.08 -3.94 10.13
C TRP A 62 -9.67 -3.96 9.49
N ILE A 63 -9.15 -2.83 9.00
CA ILE A 63 -7.75 -2.76 8.53
C ILE A 63 -6.80 -2.94 9.70
N MET A 64 -7.09 -2.32 10.84
CA MET A 64 -6.27 -2.48 12.04
C MET A 64 -6.26 -3.94 12.53
N GLU A 65 -7.40 -4.62 12.51
CA GLU A 65 -7.47 -6.05 12.84
C GLU A 65 -6.61 -6.88 11.89
N VAL A 66 -6.69 -6.60 10.59
CA VAL A 66 -5.89 -7.30 9.58
C VAL A 66 -4.41 -7.01 9.70
N LEU A 67 -4.02 -5.76 9.90
CA LEU A 67 -2.62 -5.40 10.05
C LEU A 67 -2.03 -5.98 11.34
N ASN A 68 -2.79 -5.99 12.43
CA ASN A 68 -2.39 -6.68 13.67
C ASN A 68 -2.22 -8.20 13.49
N PHE A 69 -2.99 -8.80 12.58
CA PHE A 69 -2.83 -10.22 12.23
C PHE A 69 -1.57 -10.47 11.37
N ILE A 70 -1.30 -9.58 10.40
CA ILE A 70 -0.20 -9.72 9.44
C ILE A 70 1.13 -9.26 10.05
N ALA A 71 1.11 -8.18 10.85
CA ALA A 71 2.27 -7.55 11.46
C ALA A 71 2.01 -7.25 12.96
N PRO A 72 1.94 -8.29 13.82
CA PRO A 72 1.48 -8.16 15.20
C PRO A 72 2.40 -7.31 16.08
N GLU A 73 3.67 -7.16 15.71
CA GLU A 73 4.66 -6.37 16.45
C GLU A 73 4.79 -4.92 15.94
N GLU A 74 3.97 -4.53 14.99
CA GLU A 74 4.01 -3.20 14.38
C GLU A 74 2.76 -2.40 14.68
N ILE A 75 2.90 -1.09 14.70
CA ILE A 75 1.78 -0.16 14.81
C ILE A 75 1.56 0.59 13.49
N PHE A 76 0.32 0.92 13.24
CA PHE A 76 -0.06 1.72 12.09
C PHE A 76 0.33 3.18 12.30
N ASP A 77 1.25 3.72 11.50
CA ASP A 77 1.70 5.11 11.62
C ASP A 77 0.79 6.07 10.86
N ASN A 78 0.64 5.84 9.58
CA ASN A 78 -0.23 6.64 8.72
C ASN A 78 -0.73 5.84 7.52
N SER A 79 -1.80 6.34 6.91
CA SER A 79 -2.36 5.77 5.69
C SER A 79 -2.98 6.82 4.80
N TRP A 80 -3.12 6.50 3.51
CA TRP A 80 -3.75 7.38 2.54
C TRP A 80 -4.34 6.58 1.37
N VAL A 81 -5.42 7.07 0.80
CA VAL A 81 -6.02 6.51 -0.41
C VAL A 81 -5.42 7.19 -1.64
N GLN A 82 -5.21 6.42 -2.69
CA GLN A 82 -4.79 6.91 -4.00
C GLN A 82 -5.73 6.36 -5.07
N VAL A 83 -6.23 7.25 -5.91
CA VAL A 83 -7.05 6.94 -7.08
C VAL A 83 -6.28 7.40 -8.31
N TYR A 84 -5.81 6.45 -9.12
CA TYR A 84 -5.11 6.69 -10.36
C TYR A 84 -6.09 6.67 -11.52
N GLU A 85 -6.00 7.66 -12.41
CA GLU A 85 -6.65 7.63 -13.73
C GLU A 85 -5.85 6.77 -14.71
N PRO A 86 -6.44 6.30 -15.83
CA PRO A 86 -5.69 5.66 -16.90
C PRO A 86 -4.51 6.53 -17.36
N GLY A 87 -3.31 5.93 -17.42
CA GLY A 87 -2.04 6.62 -17.64
C GLY A 87 -1.41 7.23 -16.38
N GLY A 88 -2.11 7.21 -15.25
CA GLY A 88 -1.59 7.67 -13.97
C GLY A 88 -0.44 6.80 -13.48
N PHE A 89 0.55 7.40 -12.81
CA PHE A 89 1.73 6.71 -12.31
C PHE A 89 2.21 7.28 -10.98
N HIS A 90 3.04 6.54 -10.29
CA HIS A 90 3.78 7.05 -9.13
C HIS A 90 5.27 6.79 -9.35
N PRO A 91 6.13 7.83 -9.25
CA PRO A 91 7.56 7.69 -9.50
C PRO A 91 8.20 6.75 -8.47
N ILE A 92 9.39 6.23 -8.84
CA ILE A 92 10.16 5.37 -7.95
C ILE A 92 10.59 6.11 -6.68
N HIS A 93 10.33 5.51 -5.53
CA HIS A 93 10.63 6.05 -4.21
C HIS A 93 10.75 4.92 -3.17
N ASN A 94 11.16 5.27 -1.97
CA ASN A 94 11.11 4.41 -0.79
C ASN A 94 10.61 5.21 0.42
N HIS A 95 10.41 4.55 1.54
CA HIS A 95 9.93 5.17 2.78
C HIS A 95 10.96 5.09 3.91
N ALA A 96 12.23 4.89 3.58
CA ALA A 96 13.31 4.82 4.58
C ALA A 96 13.35 6.06 5.48
N GLY A 97 13.54 5.85 6.76
CA GLY A 97 13.66 6.91 7.76
C GLY A 97 12.40 7.09 8.62
N ASN A 98 12.44 8.08 9.52
CA ASN A 98 11.36 8.47 10.44
C ASN A 98 10.79 7.32 11.32
N GLY A 99 11.57 6.26 11.55
CA GLY A 99 11.15 5.11 12.35
C GLY A 99 10.11 4.21 11.66
N ILE A 100 9.94 4.34 10.34
CA ILE A 100 9.10 3.42 9.56
C ILE A 100 9.75 2.05 9.55
N SER A 101 9.01 1.03 9.95
CA SER A 101 9.43 -0.38 9.99
C SER A 101 8.89 -1.19 8.80
N GLY A 102 7.79 -0.75 8.23
CA GLY A 102 7.17 -1.39 7.08
C GLY A 102 6.36 -0.40 6.24
N SER A 103 6.21 -0.71 4.97
CA SER A 103 5.33 0.01 4.06
C SER A 103 4.45 -0.98 3.32
N GLY A 104 3.24 -0.57 2.97
CA GLY A 104 2.34 -1.49 2.30
C GLY A 104 1.20 -0.82 1.57
N CYS A 105 0.44 -1.63 0.88
CA CYS A 105 -0.81 -1.21 0.28
C CYS A 105 -1.83 -2.35 0.23
N LEU A 106 -3.08 -1.97 0.39
CA LEU A 106 -4.27 -2.78 0.12
C LEU A 106 -4.83 -2.39 -1.25
N PHE A 107 -5.05 -3.37 -2.12
CA PHE A 107 -5.65 -3.16 -3.43
C PHE A 107 -7.17 -3.17 -3.31
N LEU A 108 -7.79 -2.06 -3.74
CA LEU A 108 -9.23 -1.84 -3.64
C LEU A 108 -9.97 -2.17 -4.95
N ASN A 109 -9.23 -2.48 -6.01
CA ASN A 109 -9.77 -3.05 -7.25
C ASN A 109 -8.73 -3.95 -7.92
N ASP A 110 -9.20 -4.80 -8.82
CA ASP A 110 -8.33 -5.61 -9.66
C ASP A 110 -7.48 -4.71 -10.57
N GLY A 111 -6.33 -5.20 -10.96
CA GLY A 111 -5.52 -4.50 -11.93
C GLY A 111 -4.02 -4.54 -11.69
N GLN A 112 -3.40 -3.39 -11.86
CA GLN A 112 -1.95 -3.28 -11.88
C GLN A 112 -1.36 -3.22 -10.47
N SER A 113 -0.39 -4.09 -10.22
CA SER A 113 0.35 -4.16 -8.97
C SER A 113 1.34 -3.01 -8.78
N THR A 114 1.93 -2.97 -7.60
CA THR A 114 3.15 -2.22 -7.31
C THR A 114 4.36 -2.97 -7.84
N TYR A 115 5.31 -2.24 -8.39
CA TYR A 115 6.58 -2.76 -8.88
C TYR A 115 7.68 -2.44 -7.88
N PHE A 116 8.58 -3.37 -7.68
CA PHE A 116 9.70 -3.27 -6.76
C PHE A 116 11.01 -3.31 -7.55
N GLN A 117 11.95 -2.45 -7.19
CA GLN A 117 13.27 -2.42 -7.80
C GLN A 117 14.23 -3.30 -6.98
N ASP A 118 15.03 -4.11 -7.68
CA ASP A 118 16.09 -4.90 -7.07
C ASP A 118 17.14 -3.95 -6.44
N PRO A 119 17.39 -4.04 -5.13
CA PRO A 119 18.37 -3.17 -4.46
C PRO A 119 19.80 -3.39 -4.95
N LEU A 120 20.13 -4.59 -5.46
CA LEU A 120 21.46 -4.93 -5.96
C LEU A 120 21.60 -4.65 -7.47
N HIS A 121 20.51 -4.78 -8.21
CA HIS A 121 20.49 -4.62 -9.66
C HIS A 121 19.34 -3.70 -10.08
N LYS A 122 19.57 -2.40 -10.01
CA LYS A 122 18.54 -1.35 -10.22
C LYS A 122 17.78 -1.41 -11.56
N SER A 123 18.32 -2.10 -12.57
CA SER A 123 17.62 -2.36 -13.83
C SER A 123 16.55 -3.47 -13.73
N ASN A 124 16.63 -4.30 -12.70
CA ASN A 124 15.70 -5.39 -12.50
C ASN A 124 14.51 -4.91 -11.65
N THR A 125 13.33 -5.29 -12.07
CA THR A 125 12.10 -5.04 -11.33
C THR A 125 11.30 -6.32 -11.17
N ALA A 126 10.55 -6.41 -10.09
CA ALA A 126 9.63 -7.51 -9.85
C ALA A 126 8.27 -6.98 -9.42
N THR A 127 7.24 -7.76 -9.67
CA THR A 127 5.88 -7.48 -9.24
C THR A 127 5.14 -8.80 -9.01
N SER A 128 3.99 -8.76 -8.36
CA SER A 128 3.08 -9.90 -8.26
C SER A 128 1.73 -9.54 -8.86
N LYS A 129 1.00 -10.53 -9.36
CA LYS A 129 -0.41 -10.32 -9.68
C LYS A 129 -1.16 -10.01 -8.41
N VAL A 130 -2.08 -9.06 -8.49
CA VAL A 130 -2.94 -8.64 -7.39
C VAL A 130 -4.39 -8.65 -7.82
N VAL A 131 -5.26 -8.92 -6.85
CA VAL A 131 -6.71 -8.82 -6.97
C VAL A 131 -7.22 -7.95 -5.83
N VAL A 132 -8.48 -7.54 -5.91
CA VAL A 132 -9.15 -6.81 -4.82
C VAL A 132 -8.99 -7.56 -3.49
N GLY A 133 -8.64 -6.83 -2.43
CA GLY A 133 -8.38 -7.38 -1.11
C GLY A 133 -6.94 -7.85 -0.87
N ASP A 134 -6.09 -7.91 -1.90
CA ASP A 134 -4.68 -8.23 -1.69
C ASP A 134 -3.97 -7.12 -0.91
N VAL A 135 -3.20 -7.53 0.09
CA VAL A 135 -2.31 -6.67 0.89
C VAL A 135 -0.87 -7.04 0.59
N LEU A 136 -0.07 -6.07 0.23
CA LEU A 136 1.38 -6.21 0.15
C LEU A 136 2.02 -5.38 1.25
N ILE A 137 2.99 -5.97 1.96
CA ILE A 137 3.84 -5.29 2.95
C ILE A 137 5.30 -5.60 2.62
N TRP A 138 6.14 -4.56 2.65
CA TRP A 138 7.56 -4.66 2.32
C TRP A 138 8.41 -3.78 3.23
N ASP A 139 9.71 -4.08 3.26
CA ASP A 139 10.71 -3.28 3.94
C ASP A 139 10.70 -1.83 3.38
N PRO A 140 10.65 -0.79 4.23
CA PRO A 140 10.57 0.59 3.81
C PRO A 140 11.77 1.07 2.98
N GLU A 141 12.90 0.39 3.02
CA GLU A 141 14.08 0.70 2.20
C GLU A 141 13.94 0.22 0.75
N ILE A 142 12.99 -0.66 0.45
CA ILE A 142 12.77 -1.16 -0.91
C ILE A 142 12.17 -0.07 -1.78
N TYR A 143 12.89 0.26 -2.86
CA TYR A 143 12.38 1.15 -3.89
C TYR A 143 11.22 0.52 -4.63
N HIS A 144 10.14 1.26 -4.75
CA HIS A 144 8.94 0.80 -5.43
C HIS A 144 8.28 1.93 -6.24
N PHE A 145 7.42 1.56 -7.18
CA PHE A 145 6.73 2.49 -8.06
C PHE A 145 5.47 1.88 -8.65
N SER A 146 4.62 2.72 -9.22
CA SER A 146 3.53 2.32 -10.11
C SER A 146 3.85 2.82 -11.51
N PRO A 147 4.06 1.95 -12.50
CA PRO A 147 4.13 2.40 -13.90
C PRO A 147 2.77 2.95 -14.33
N PRO A 148 2.67 3.64 -15.50
CA PRO A 148 1.40 4.11 -16.01
C PRO A 148 0.35 3.01 -16.02
N VAL A 149 -0.76 3.23 -15.30
CA VAL A 149 -1.83 2.25 -15.19
C VAL A 149 -2.68 2.25 -16.47
N MET A 150 -3.13 1.07 -16.89
CA MET A 150 -3.98 0.93 -18.09
C MET A 150 -5.44 1.29 -17.81
N GLU A 151 -5.88 1.03 -16.58
CA GLU A 151 -7.23 1.27 -16.09
C GLU A 151 -7.18 2.00 -14.75
N LYS A 152 -8.32 2.47 -14.27
CA LYS A 152 -8.42 3.07 -12.94
C LYS A 152 -7.86 2.12 -11.89
N ARG A 153 -6.97 2.62 -11.04
CA ARG A 153 -6.38 1.88 -9.91
C ARG A 153 -6.69 2.60 -8.61
N ILE A 154 -7.17 1.83 -7.63
CA ILE A 154 -7.48 2.35 -6.29
C ILE A 154 -6.71 1.53 -5.28
N ILE A 155 -5.96 2.22 -4.42
CA ILE A 155 -5.24 1.59 -3.31
C ILE A 155 -5.39 2.39 -2.03
N LEU A 156 -5.32 1.67 -0.91
CA LEU A 156 -5.03 2.24 0.39
C LEU A 156 -3.57 1.93 0.72
N ALA A 157 -2.73 2.94 0.71
CA ALA A 157 -1.33 2.84 1.11
C ALA A 157 -1.16 3.16 2.60
N PHE A 158 -0.14 2.57 3.23
CA PHE A 158 0.12 2.77 4.65
C PHE A 158 1.59 2.57 5.01
N ASN A 159 1.97 3.13 6.17
CA ASN A 159 3.25 2.88 6.82
C ASN A 159 3.03 2.30 8.21
N LEU A 160 3.95 1.45 8.63
CA LEU A 160 3.99 0.80 9.94
C LEU A 160 5.20 1.30 10.73
N LYS A 161 5.10 1.27 12.06
CA LYS A 161 6.19 1.50 12.99
C LYS A 161 6.25 0.33 13.98
N GLN A 162 7.45 0.00 14.43
CA GLN A 162 7.59 -0.97 15.50
C GLN A 162 6.95 -0.42 16.78
N THR A 163 6.28 -1.30 17.52
CA THR A 163 5.90 -1.00 18.90
C THR A 163 7.19 -0.85 19.72
N GLU A 164 7.31 0.25 20.48
CA GLU A 164 8.40 0.32 21.44
C GLU A 164 8.30 -0.88 22.40
N PRO A 165 9.41 -1.58 22.66
CA PRO A 165 9.37 -2.66 23.64
C PRO A 165 8.87 -2.10 24.97
N THR A 166 7.78 -2.62 25.48
CA THR A 166 7.28 -2.33 26.83
C THR A 166 8.38 -2.62 27.82
N LYS A 167 8.92 -1.55 28.43
CA LYS A 167 9.95 -1.65 29.49
C LYS A 167 9.41 -2.34 30.74
#